data_9cb2fdfa0c7c46c849bbd32ba2ee55e2
#
_entry.id   9cb2fdfa0c7c46c849bbd32ba2ee55e2
#
_cell.length_a   1.000
_cell.length_b   1.000
_cell.length_c   1.000
_cell.angle_alpha   90.00
_cell.angle_beta   90.00
_cell.angle_gamma   90.00
#
_symmetry.space_group_name_H-M   'P 1'
#
loop_
_entity.id
_entity.type
_entity.pdbx_description
1 polymer ?
#
loop_
_entity_poly.entity_id
_entity_poly.type
_entity_poly.pdbx_seq_one_letter_code
_entity_poly.pdbx_strand_id
1 'polypeptide(L)'
;MIDLHTHTTASDGRDTPAELVARAAAAGVSVLAVTDHDTVAGCEAAAPAAAAAGIEFVDGIEITAIRAGGDVHVLGYFFDRHSPALLDFLQQQRLQRIERVREMVARLAANGIELNADAIVQPAIENPAKSAGRPWIARALVAAGVVADANEAFAKWLSRGRPGYVPRAAASPAEVFARIHDAGGIASLAHPSLVGQDSWIDEFACHGLDAVEAYHSEHDQTATARYLAIAARLNLLVTGGSDYHGDSAHGPTAPGDVSLPRDQFDRLLSKTMKHHRVAEAQR
;
A
#
# COMPACT_ATOMS: atom_id res chain seq x y z
N MET A 1 1.10 -7.06 -20.62
CA MET A 1 1.50 -5.96 -19.72
C MET A 1 1.75 -6.52 -18.33
N ILE A 2 2.56 -5.84 -17.51
CA ILE A 2 2.91 -6.25 -16.14
C ILE A 2 2.51 -5.10 -15.21
N ASP A 3 1.58 -5.35 -14.29
CA ASP A 3 1.09 -4.36 -13.33
C ASP A 3 1.28 -4.90 -11.91
N LEU A 4 2.22 -4.31 -11.17
CA LEU A 4 2.57 -4.78 -9.83
C LEU A 4 2.03 -3.86 -8.72
N HIS A 5 1.13 -2.92 -9.02
CA HIS A 5 0.56 -2.02 -8.01
C HIS A 5 -0.91 -1.78 -8.30
N THR A 6 -1.78 -2.51 -7.58
CA THR A 6 -3.24 -2.44 -7.74
C THR A 6 -3.95 -2.69 -6.42
N HIS A 7 -5.12 -2.08 -6.24
CA HIS A 7 -5.91 -2.14 -5.01
C HIS A 7 -7.29 -2.74 -5.25
N THR A 8 -7.82 -3.40 -4.22
CA THR A 8 -9.14 -4.04 -4.24
C THR A 8 -10.02 -3.55 -3.08
N THR A 9 -11.26 -4.05 -3.03
CA THR A 9 -12.15 -3.81 -1.88
C THR A 9 -11.64 -4.39 -0.56
N ALA A 10 -10.52 -5.12 -0.55
CA ALA A 10 -9.86 -5.52 0.68
C ALA A 10 -9.17 -4.32 1.37
N SER A 11 -8.85 -3.24 0.65
CA SER A 11 -8.40 -1.97 1.24
C SER A 11 -9.30 -0.81 0.84
N ASP A 12 -8.93 -0.04 -0.14
CA ASP A 12 -9.59 1.18 -0.60
C ASP A 12 -9.89 1.21 -2.10
N GLY A 13 -9.56 0.14 -2.83
CA GLY A 13 -10.02 -0.07 -4.18
C GLY A 13 -11.54 -0.30 -4.26
N ARG A 14 -12.12 -0.12 -5.43
CA ARG A 14 -13.56 -0.28 -5.68
C ARG A 14 -13.94 -1.64 -6.23
N ASP A 15 -13.05 -2.28 -6.97
CA ASP A 15 -13.27 -3.60 -7.53
C ASP A 15 -12.98 -4.69 -6.49
N THR A 16 -13.79 -5.72 -6.45
CA THR A 16 -13.44 -6.95 -5.73
C THR A 16 -12.20 -7.57 -6.37
N PRO A 17 -11.44 -8.42 -5.65
CA PRO A 17 -10.28 -9.10 -6.25
C PRO A 17 -10.60 -9.83 -7.56
N ALA A 18 -11.76 -10.45 -7.66
CA ALA A 18 -12.19 -11.14 -8.88
C ALA A 18 -12.52 -10.17 -10.03
N GLU A 19 -13.17 -9.03 -9.75
CA GLU A 19 -13.44 -7.98 -10.74
C GLU A 19 -12.16 -7.32 -11.23
N LEU A 20 -11.20 -7.04 -10.33
CA LEU A 20 -9.88 -6.52 -10.70
C LEU A 20 -9.17 -7.48 -11.67
N VAL A 21 -9.13 -8.78 -11.35
CA VAL A 21 -8.53 -9.79 -12.23
C VAL A 21 -9.21 -9.85 -13.59
N ALA A 22 -10.56 -9.79 -13.63
CA ALA A 22 -11.30 -9.78 -14.88
C ALA A 22 -10.97 -8.54 -15.73
N ARG A 23 -10.86 -7.36 -15.13
CA ARG A 23 -10.43 -6.12 -15.80
C ARG A 23 -9.00 -6.21 -16.31
N ALA A 24 -8.08 -6.74 -15.49
CA ALA A 24 -6.68 -6.95 -15.87
C ALA A 24 -6.56 -7.88 -17.07
N ALA A 25 -7.31 -8.98 -17.08
CA ALA A 25 -7.39 -9.89 -18.23
C ALA A 25 -7.91 -9.19 -19.48
N ALA A 26 -9.00 -8.43 -19.36
CA ALA A 26 -9.58 -7.66 -20.47
C ALA A 26 -8.62 -6.59 -21.02
N ALA A 27 -7.80 -5.99 -20.14
CA ALA A 27 -6.77 -5.04 -20.52
C ALA A 27 -5.49 -5.69 -21.10
N GLY A 28 -5.37 -7.03 -21.07
CA GLY A 28 -4.19 -7.76 -21.58
C GLY A 28 -3.01 -7.76 -20.61
N VAL A 29 -3.25 -7.62 -19.31
CA VAL A 29 -2.25 -7.81 -18.26
C VAL A 29 -1.90 -9.29 -18.19
N SER A 30 -0.61 -9.60 -18.23
CA SER A 30 -0.09 -10.98 -18.17
C SER A 30 0.55 -11.31 -16.85
N VAL A 31 0.97 -10.30 -16.07
CA VAL A 31 1.48 -10.43 -14.70
C VAL A 31 0.77 -9.37 -13.84
N LEU A 32 0.20 -9.78 -12.72
CA LEU A 32 -0.57 -8.92 -11.82
C LEU A 32 -0.13 -9.14 -10.36
N ALA A 33 0.08 -8.05 -9.61
CA ALA A 33 0.11 -8.09 -8.16
C ALA A 33 -1.08 -7.32 -7.58
N VAL A 34 -1.65 -7.84 -6.50
CA VAL A 34 -2.58 -7.11 -5.64
C VAL A 34 -1.79 -6.62 -4.43
N THR A 35 -1.83 -5.31 -4.19
CA THR A 35 -1.01 -4.63 -3.18
C THR A 35 -1.86 -3.84 -2.20
N ASP A 36 -2.94 -4.43 -1.72
CA ASP A 36 -3.86 -3.79 -0.79
C ASP A 36 -3.16 -3.21 0.45
N HIS A 37 -3.62 -2.05 0.91
CA HIS A 37 -3.03 -1.35 2.06
C HIS A 37 -3.12 -2.14 3.37
N ASP A 38 -1.96 -2.48 3.93
CA ASP A 38 -1.76 -3.15 5.23
C ASP A 38 -2.53 -4.49 5.38
N THR A 39 -2.85 -5.16 4.27
CA THR A 39 -3.54 -6.46 4.26
C THR A 39 -3.16 -7.31 3.05
N VAL A 40 -3.13 -8.62 3.24
CA VAL A 40 -2.93 -9.63 2.17
C VAL A 40 -4.25 -10.30 1.76
N ALA A 41 -5.40 -9.86 2.31
CA ALA A 41 -6.68 -10.52 2.11
C ALA A 41 -7.14 -10.53 0.64
N GLY A 42 -6.77 -9.49 -0.14
CA GLY A 42 -7.05 -9.42 -1.57
C GLY A 42 -6.34 -10.52 -2.37
N CYS A 43 -5.12 -10.90 -1.96
CA CYS A 43 -4.33 -11.93 -2.65
C CYS A 43 -4.99 -13.31 -2.59
N GLU A 44 -5.62 -13.68 -1.46
CA GLU A 44 -6.30 -14.97 -1.30
C GLU A 44 -7.41 -15.19 -2.32
N ALA A 45 -8.17 -14.16 -2.63
CA ALA A 45 -9.25 -14.23 -3.59
C ALA A 45 -8.78 -13.98 -5.03
N ALA A 46 -7.74 -13.14 -5.23
CA ALA A 46 -7.22 -12.81 -6.55
C ALA A 46 -6.41 -13.94 -7.18
N ALA A 47 -5.59 -14.66 -6.40
CA ALA A 47 -4.69 -15.69 -6.92
C ALA A 47 -5.41 -16.80 -7.72
N PRO A 48 -6.49 -17.45 -7.21
CA PRO A 48 -7.22 -18.45 -7.99
C PRO A 48 -7.93 -17.86 -9.22
N ALA A 49 -8.41 -16.63 -9.16
CA ALA A 49 -9.03 -15.95 -10.29
C ALA A 49 -7.99 -15.64 -11.39
N ALA A 50 -6.79 -15.18 -11.01
CA ALA A 50 -5.69 -14.92 -11.93
C ALA A 50 -5.23 -16.22 -12.63
N ALA A 51 -5.09 -17.31 -11.88
CA ALA A 51 -4.76 -18.62 -12.44
C ALA A 51 -5.80 -19.08 -13.47
N ALA A 52 -7.09 -18.90 -13.18
CA ALA A 52 -8.17 -19.23 -14.12
C ALA A 52 -8.17 -18.35 -15.37
N ALA A 53 -7.71 -17.10 -15.26
CA ALA A 53 -7.58 -16.15 -16.37
C ALA A 53 -6.25 -16.29 -17.14
N GLY A 54 -5.33 -17.16 -16.72
CA GLY A 54 -4.00 -17.33 -17.33
C GLY A 54 -3.05 -16.16 -17.04
N ILE A 55 -3.28 -15.41 -15.96
CA ILE A 55 -2.42 -14.32 -15.49
C ILE A 55 -1.44 -14.88 -14.46
N GLU A 56 -0.15 -14.57 -14.61
CA GLU A 56 0.85 -14.82 -13.58
C GLU A 56 0.58 -13.91 -12.39
N PHE A 57 0.32 -14.50 -11.23
CA PHE A 57 0.00 -13.75 -10.01
C PHE A 57 1.21 -13.61 -9.10
N VAL A 58 1.43 -12.39 -8.60
CA VAL A 58 2.46 -12.08 -7.62
C VAL A 58 1.79 -11.68 -6.32
N ASP A 59 2.10 -12.38 -5.21
CA ASP A 59 1.68 -11.92 -3.89
C ASP A 59 2.29 -10.55 -3.60
N GLY A 60 1.42 -9.57 -3.35
CA GLY A 60 1.79 -8.19 -3.10
C GLY A 60 1.12 -7.62 -1.86
N ILE A 61 1.67 -6.55 -1.35
CA ILE A 61 1.10 -5.74 -0.26
C ILE A 61 1.68 -4.33 -0.33
N GLU A 62 0.89 -3.33 0.07
CA GLU A 62 1.40 -1.98 0.34
C GLU A 62 1.29 -1.66 1.82
N ILE A 63 2.43 -1.57 2.51
CA ILE A 63 2.49 -1.32 3.95
C ILE A 63 2.81 0.15 4.19
N THR A 64 2.00 0.81 5.02
CA THR A 64 2.27 2.19 5.43
C THR A 64 3.26 2.22 6.59
N ALA A 65 4.42 2.82 6.35
CA ALA A 65 5.41 3.19 7.35
C ALA A 65 5.33 4.67 7.70
N ILE A 66 5.99 5.09 8.79
CA ILE A 66 6.07 6.49 9.22
C ILE A 66 7.53 6.94 9.27
N ARG A 67 7.82 8.06 8.59
CA ARG A 67 9.10 8.76 8.70
C ARG A 67 8.90 10.26 8.86
N ALA A 68 9.57 10.86 9.84
CA ALA A 68 9.47 12.29 10.17
C ALA A 68 8.01 12.79 10.31
N GLY A 69 7.08 11.90 10.73
CA GLY A 69 5.66 12.18 10.92
C GLY A 69 4.85 12.26 9.63
N GLY A 70 5.40 11.82 8.50
CA GLY A 70 4.73 11.60 7.22
C GLY A 70 4.59 10.13 6.89
N ASP A 71 3.58 9.80 6.08
CA ASP A 71 3.37 8.44 5.58
C ASP A 71 4.40 8.16 4.46
N VAL A 72 4.98 6.97 4.50
CA VAL A 72 5.84 6.38 3.46
C VAL A 72 5.27 5.01 3.15
N HIS A 73 4.94 4.77 1.90
CA HIS A 73 4.40 3.48 1.49
C HIS A 73 5.50 2.57 0.97
N VAL A 74 5.44 1.31 1.39
CA VAL A 74 6.40 0.27 1.02
C VAL A 74 5.63 -0.89 0.42
N LEU A 75 5.95 -1.20 -0.84
CA LEU A 75 5.43 -2.37 -1.52
C LEU A 75 6.26 -3.59 -1.13
N GLY A 76 5.58 -4.68 -0.79
CA GLY A 76 6.18 -5.99 -0.61
C GLY A 76 5.77 -6.91 -1.74
N TYR A 77 6.71 -7.76 -2.22
CA TYR A 77 6.44 -8.72 -3.29
C TYR A 77 7.08 -10.08 -3.02
N PHE A 78 6.50 -11.14 -3.56
CA PHE A 78 7.03 -12.52 -3.53
C PHE A 78 7.26 -13.09 -2.12
N PHE A 79 6.61 -12.54 -1.12
CA PHE A 79 6.67 -13.01 0.26
C PHE A 79 5.70 -14.18 0.49
N ASP A 80 5.92 -14.93 1.57
CA ASP A 80 4.92 -15.89 2.07
C ASP A 80 3.78 -15.14 2.75
N ARG A 81 2.64 -15.01 2.07
CA ARG A 81 1.43 -14.35 2.61
C ARG A 81 0.83 -15.04 3.83
N HIS A 82 1.24 -16.28 4.11
CA HIS A 82 0.83 -17.05 5.30
C HIS A 82 1.86 -16.96 6.43
N SER A 83 2.95 -16.18 6.27
CA SER A 83 3.94 -15.99 7.32
C SER A 83 3.30 -15.49 8.61
N PRO A 84 3.33 -16.26 9.73
CA PRO A 84 2.70 -15.84 10.97
C PRO A 84 3.26 -14.51 11.49
N ALA A 85 4.56 -14.28 11.35
CA ALA A 85 5.21 -13.06 11.81
C ALA A 85 4.73 -11.82 11.03
N LEU A 86 4.51 -11.95 9.70
CA LEU A 86 3.95 -10.89 8.89
C LEU A 86 2.49 -10.63 9.25
N LEU A 87 1.67 -11.66 9.39
CA LEU A 87 0.26 -11.54 9.73
C LEU A 87 0.06 -10.90 11.11
N ASP A 88 0.85 -11.29 12.11
CA ASP A 88 0.83 -10.70 13.45
C ASP A 88 1.23 -9.21 13.41
N PHE A 89 2.25 -8.86 12.61
CA PHE A 89 2.66 -7.48 12.41
C PHE A 89 1.54 -6.64 11.77
N LEU A 90 0.90 -7.12 10.71
CA LEU A 90 -0.22 -6.44 10.05
C LEU A 90 -1.42 -6.28 10.99
N GLN A 91 -1.71 -7.29 11.80
CA GLN A 91 -2.76 -7.20 12.82
C GLN A 91 -2.47 -6.09 13.84
N GLN A 92 -1.23 -5.99 14.33
CA GLN A 92 -0.83 -4.91 15.25
C GLN A 92 -0.98 -3.54 14.61
N GLN A 93 -0.53 -3.35 13.37
CA GLN A 93 -0.71 -2.11 12.61
C GLN A 93 -2.20 -1.74 12.50
N ARG A 94 -3.07 -2.71 12.23
CA ARG A 94 -4.52 -2.52 12.16
C ARG A 94 -5.13 -2.09 13.50
N LEU A 95 -4.75 -2.72 14.60
CA LEU A 95 -5.21 -2.35 15.94
C LEU A 95 -4.79 -0.92 16.30
N GLN A 96 -3.56 -0.52 15.99
CA GLN A 96 -3.08 0.85 16.18
C GLN A 96 -3.89 1.88 15.36
N ARG A 97 -4.34 1.52 14.14
CA ARG A 97 -5.22 2.39 13.35
C ARG A 97 -6.58 2.57 14.01
N ILE A 98 -7.19 1.49 14.52
CA ILE A 98 -8.47 1.54 15.24
C ILE A 98 -8.36 2.45 16.46
N GLU A 99 -7.32 2.27 17.28
CA GLU A 99 -7.09 3.07 18.47
C GLU A 99 -6.86 4.54 18.14
N ARG A 100 -6.09 4.83 17.09
CA ARG A 100 -5.91 6.20 16.60
C ARG A 100 -7.24 6.85 16.21
N VAL A 101 -8.15 6.13 15.53
CA VAL A 101 -9.47 6.66 15.18
C VAL A 101 -10.26 7.00 16.45
N ARG A 102 -10.25 6.13 17.47
CA ARG A 102 -10.89 6.40 18.77
C ARG A 102 -10.32 7.64 19.44
N GLU A 103 -8.99 7.79 19.46
CA GLU A 103 -8.33 8.96 20.04
C GLU A 103 -8.69 10.25 19.26
N MET A 104 -8.75 10.20 17.93
CA MET A 104 -9.17 11.34 17.11
C MET A 104 -10.61 11.75 17.42
N VAL A 105 -11.52 10.79 17.55
CA VAL A 105 -12.93 11.06 17.93
C VAL A 105 -13.01 11.65 19.34
N ALA A 106 -12.22 11.14 20.30
CA ALA A 106 -12.15 11.73 21.64
C ALA A 106 -11.67 13.20 21.63
N ARG A 107 -10.70 13.54 20.77
CA ARG A 107 -10.27 14.93 20.57
C ARG A 107 -11.35 15.80 19.93
N LEU A 108 -12.15 15.26 19.02
CA LEU A 108 -13.30 15.98 18.45
C LEU A 108 -14.36 16.24 19.53
N ALA A 109 -14.65 15.26 20.40
CA ALA A 109 -15.56 15.43 21.53
C ALA A 109 -15.09 16.55 22.50
N ALA A 110 -13.79 16.60 22.80
CA ALA A 110 -13.20 17.68 23.59
C ALA A 110 -13.35 19.08 22.93
N ASN A 111 -13.65 19.13 21.63
CA ASN A 111 -13.94 20.36 20.87
C ASN A 111 -15.45 20.52 20.57
N GLY A 112 -16.31 19.80 21.28
CA GLY A 112 -17.77 19.94 21.18
C GLY A 112 -18.42 19.19 20.03
N ILE A 113 -17.70 18.21 19.41
CA ILE A 113 -18.21 17.41 18.30
C ILE A 113 -18.38 15.97 18.76
N GLU A 114 -19.59 15.57 19.06
CA GLU A 114 -19.93 14.23 19.54
C GLU A 114 -20.12 13.28 18.36
N LEU A 115 -19.30 12.25 18.27
CA LEU A 115 -19.39 11.14 17.31
C LEU A 115 -19.30 9.80 18.04
N ASN A 116 -19.94 8.78 17.49
CA ASN A 116 -19.84 7.42 18.02
C ASN A 116 -18.59 6.73 17.45
N ALA A 117 -17.50 6.68 18.22
CA ALA A 117 -16.23 6.07 17.83
C ALA A 117 -16.38 4.59 17.50
N ASP A 118 -17.16 3.83 18.30
CA ASP A 118 -17.35 2.40 18.09
C ASP A 118 -18.11 2.12 16.79
N ALA A 119 -19.14 2.88 16.47
CA ALA A 119 -19.83 2.77 15.19
C ALA A 119 -18.91 3.07 14.00
N ILE A 120 -17.98 4.03 14.14
CA ILE A 120 -17.01 4.38 13.09
C ILE A 120 -16.02 3.22 12.85
N VAL A 121 -15.52 2.57 13.90
CA VAL A 121 -14.51 1.51 13.76
C VAL A 121 -15.10 0.10 13.60
N GLN A 122 -16.39 -0.08 13.86
CA GLN A 122 -17.07 -1.38 13.80
C GLN A 122 -16.81 -2.15 12.49
N PRO A 123 -16.86 -1.53 11.28
CA PRO A 123 -16.56 -2.24 10.05
C PRO A 123 -15.15 -2.84 9.98
N ALA A 124 -14.15 -2.20 10.66
CA ALA A 124 -12.81 -2.75 10.74
C ALA A 124 -12.68 -3.82 11.82
N ILE A 125 -13.51 -3.80 12.86
CA ILE A 125 -13.53 -4.85 13.88
C ILE A 125 -14.14 -6.14 13.30
N GLU A 126 -15.25 -6.02 12.58
CA GLU A 126 -15.97 -7.14 11.98
C GLU A 126 -15.26 -7.76 10.77
N ASN A 127 -14.55 -6.94 10.01
CA ASN A 127 -13.83 -7.40 8.82
C ASN A 127 -12.35 -6.99 8.88
N PRO A 128 -11.43 -7.94 9.14
CA PRO A 128 -10.00 -7.69 9.16
C PRO A 128 -9.40 -7.12 7.86
N ALA A 129 -10.10 -7.29 6.73
CA ALA A 129 -9.68 -6.72 5.45
C ALA A 129 -9.96 -5.21 5.35
N LYS A 130 -10.73 -4.62 6.27
CA LYS A 130 -11.03 -3.18 6.25
C LYS A 130 -10.08 -2.40 7.13
N SER A 131 -9.51 -1.32 6.59
CA SER A 131 -8.56 -0.44 7.28
C SER A 131 -9.25 0.84 7.77
N ALA A 132 -9.32 1.03 9.11
CA ALA A 132 -9.87 2.24 9.70
C ALA A 132 -8.93 3.44 9.49
N GLY A 133 -9.51 4.61 9.21
CA GLY A 133 -8.72 5.82 9.00
C GLY A 133 -9.52 7.12 9.01
N ARG A 134 -8.81 8.22 8.78
CA ARG A 134 -9.39 9.57 8.73
C ARG A 134 -10.58 9.72 7.76
N PRO A 135 -10.61 9.08 6.58
CA PRO A 135 -11.78 9.15 5.71
C PRO A 135 -13.08 8.68 6.36
N TRP A 136 -13.01 7.73 7.30
CA TRP A 136 -14.19 7.25 8.01
C TRP A 136 -14.71 8.30 8.99
N ILE A 137 -13.80 9.02 9.68
CA ILE A 137 -14.16 10.15 10.56
C ILE A 137 -14.73 11.30 9.72
N ALA A 138 -14.13 11.58 8.55
CA ALA A 138 -14.63 12.63 7.66
C ALA A 138 -16.07 12.34 7.21
N ARG A 139 -16.39 11.11 6.82
CA ARG A 139 -17.77 10.70 6.49
C ARG A 139 -18.71 10.84 7.68
N ALA A 140 -18.26 10.50 8.89
CA ALA A 140 -19.08 10.67 10.10
C ALA A 140 -19.36 12.15 10.41
N LEU A 141 -18.37 13.04 10.22
CA LEU A 141 -18.54 14.50 10.37
C LEU A 141 -19.55 15.07 9.35
N VAL A 142 -19.50 14.61 8.10
CA VAL A 142 -20.47 15.00 7.07
C VAL A 142 -21.88 14.49 7.42
N ALA A 143 -22.00 13.22 7.82
CA ALA A 143 -23.28 12.63 8.21
C ALA A 143 -23.90 13.31 9.45
N ALA A 144 -23.07 13.81 10.36
CA ALA A 144 -23.50 14.59 11.52
C ALA A 144 -23.80 16.08 11.20
N GLY A 145 -23.63 16.52 9.95
CA GLY A 145 -23.85 17.91 9.53
C GLY A 145 -22.86 18.93 10.09
N VAL A 146 -21.70 18.46 10.60
CA VAL A 146 -20.65 19.32 11.17
C VAL A 146 -19.87 20.04 10.08
N VAL A 147 -19.74 19.41 8.91
CA VAL A 147 -19.06 19.91 7.71
C VAL A 147 -19.86 19.55 6.46
N ALA A 148 -19.65 20.30 5.37
CA ALA A 148 -20.37 20.09 4.12
C ALA A 148 -19.83 18.87 3.33
N ASP A 149 -18.53 18.64 3.37
CA ASP A 149 -17.86 17.58 2.61
C ASP A 149 -16.56 17.09 3.31
N ALA A 150 -15.94 16.08 2.74
CA ALA A 150 -14.72 15.49 3.27
C ALA A 150 -13.53 16.49 3.23
N ASN A 151 -13.43 17.35 2.22
CA ASN A 151 -12.35 18.33 2.11
C ASN A 151 -12.41 19.31 3.28
N GLU A 152 -13.61 19.78 3.61
CA GLU A 152 -13.84 20.65 4.78
C GLU A 152 -13.50 19.92 6.09
N ALA A 153 -13.85 18.62 6.22
CA ALA A 153 -13.49 17.81 7.38
C ALA A 153 -11.97 17.76 7.58
N PHE A 154 -11.21 17.50 6.52
CA PHE A 154 -9.76 17.51 6.60
C PHE A 154 -9.19 18.90 6.90
N ALA A 155 -9.65 19.93 6.20
CA ALA A 155 -9.16 21.30 6.36
C ALA A 155 -9.38 21.86 7.78
N LYS A 156 -10.52 21.58 8.39
CA LYS A 156 -10.88 22.12 9.70
C LYS A 156 -10.47 21.23 10.88
N TRP A 157 -10.51 19.88 10.72
CA TRP A 157 -10.47 18.97 11.87
C TRP A 157 -9.40 17.89 11.80
N LEU A 158 -9.11 17.28 10.64
CA LEU A 158 -8.41 15.99 10.57
C LEU A 158 -6.98 16.06 10.03
N SER A 159 -6.58 17.18 9.39
CA SER A 159 -5.21 17.35 8.89
C SER A 159 -4.24 17.67 10.02
N ARG A 160 -2.93 17.50 9.76
CA ARG A 160 -1.85 17.82 10.70
C ARG A 160 -2.01 19.25 11.25
N GLY A 161 -1.90 19.40 12.55
CA GLY A 161 -2.08 20.69 13.26
C GLY A 161 -3.54 21.09 13.51
N ARG A 162 -4.52 20.25 13.14
CA ARG A 162 -5.93 20.49 13.42
C ARG A 162 -6.36 19.83 14.74
N PRO A 163 -7.44 20.32 15.39
CA PRO A 163 -7.82 19.88 16.75
C PRO A 163 -8.06 18.38 16.90
N GLY A 164 -8.68 17.72 15.90
CA GLY A 164 -8.93 16.28 15.91
C GLY A 164 -7.76 15.43 15.41
N TYR A 165 -6.62 16.03 15.01
CA TYR A 165 -5.49 15.27 14.49
C TYR A 165 -4.72 14.55 15.59
N VAL A 166 -4.49 13.25 15.36
CA VAL A 166 -3.55 12.40 16.13
C VAL A 166 -2.45 11.93 15.18
N PRO A 167 -1.17 12.07 15.52
CA PRO A 167 -0.08 11.47 14.74
C PRO A 167 -0.30 9.97 14.58
N ARG A 168 0.09 9.41 13.42
CA ARG A 168 0.06 7.97 13.24
C ARG A 168 1.23 7.35 13.99
N ALA A 169 0.94 6.37 14.84
CA ALA A 169 1.92 5.41 15.29
C ALA A 169 1.91 4.26 14.29
N ALA A 170 3.01 4.01 13.62
CA ALA A 170 3.22 2.89 12.71
C ALA A 170 4.72 2.58 12.66
N ALA A 171 5.06 1.43 12.09
CA ALA A 171 6.44 1.01 11.94
C ALA A 171 7.25 2.01 11.09
N SER A 172 8.55 2.09 11.34
CA SER A 172 9.49 2.79 10.47
C SER A 172 9.68 2.04 9.14
N PRO A 173 10.13 2.70 8.06
CA PRO A 173 10.43 2.01 6.80
C PRO A 173 11.38 0.82 6.98
N ALA A 174 12.44 0.96 7.78
CA ALA A 174 13.39 -0.11 8.05
C ALA A 174 12.75 -1.34 8.72
N GLU A 175 11.82 -1.12 9.67
CA GLU A 175 11.04 -2.23 10.27
C GLU A 175 10.15 -2.91 9.25
N VAL A 176 9.51 -2.15 8.36
CA VAL A 176 8.67 -2.71 7.28
C VAL A 176 9.51 -3.54 6.32
N PHE A 177 10.70 -3.06 5.90
CA PHE A 177 11.61 -3.84 5.05
C PHE A 177 11.98 -5.16 5.72
N ALA A 178 12.35 -5.13 7.01
CA ALA A 178 12.69 -6.34 7.76
C ALA A 178 11.52 -7.34 7.80
N ARG A 179 10.26 -6.88 8.01
CA ARG A 179 9.09 -7.77 8.03
C ARG A 179 8.81 -8.42 6.68
N ILE A 180 9.00 -7.67 5.59
CA ILE A 180 8.87 -8.22 4.23
C ILE A 180 9.98 -9.26 3.97
N HIS A 181 11.21 -8.97 4.39
CA HIS A 181 12.35 -9.91 4.26
C HIS A 181 12.17 -11.16 5.11
N ASP A 182 11.72 -11.02 6.37
CA ASP A 182 11.44 -12.15 7.26
C ASP A 182 10.40 -13.10 6.66
N ALA A 183 9.49 -12.58 5.85
CA ALA A 183 8.52 -13.36 5.08
C ALA A 183 9.07 -13.86 3.72
N GLY A 184 10.36 -13.63 3.41
CA GLY A 184 11.02 -14.09 2.18
C GLY A 184 10.84 -13.17 0.97
N GLY A 185 10.27 -11.98 1.16
CA GLY A 185 9.91 -11.05 0.10
C GLY A 185 10.99 -10.02 -0.27
N ILE A 186 10.60 -9.13 -1.18
CA ILE A 186 11.37 -7.97 -1.68
C ILE A 186 10.61 -6.69 -1.29
N ALA A 187 11.32 -5.71 -0.71
CA ALA A 187 10.76 -4.42 -0.33
C ALA A 187 11.04 -3.35 -1.39
N SER A 188 10.01 -2.65 -1.86
CA SER A 188 10.11 -1.54 -2.81
C SER A 188 9.49 -0.26 -2.25
N LEU A 189 10.13 0.88 -2.45
CA LEU A 189 9.55 2.18 -2.12
C LEU A 189 8.47 2.52 -3.16
N ALA A 190 7.22 2.69 -2.72
CA ALA A 190 6.09 3.06 -3.55
C ALA A 190 6.15 4.53 -3.96
N HIS A 191 5.72 4.84 -5.18
CA HIS A 191 5.47 6.20 -5.74
C HIS A 191 6.31 7.33 -5.09
N PRO A 192 7.66 7.27 -5.15
CA PRO A 192 8.56 8.16 -4.41
C PRO A 192 8.36 9.66 -4.73
N SER A 193 7.77 10.01 -5.87
CA SER A 193 7.43 11.41 -6.18
C SER A 193 6.42 12.01 -5.20
N LEU A 194 5.48 11.20 -4.69
CA LEU A 194 4.49 11.65 -3.71
C LEU A 194 5.11 11.86 -2.32
N VAL A 195 6.19 11.13 -2.00
CA VAL A 195 6.98 11.35 -0.78
C VAL A 195 7.77 12.66 -0.88
N GLY A 196 8.29 12.99 -2.07
CA GLY A 196 9.02 14.23 -2.34
C GLY A 196 10.34 14.37 -1.59
N GLN A 197 10.95 13.25 -1.17
CA GLN A 197 12.17 13.20 -0.36
C GLN A 197 13.18 12.19 -0.91
N ASP A 198 13.70 12.46 -2.11
CA ASP A 198 14.61 11.53 -2.81
C ASP A 198 15.86 11.18 -1.98
N SER A 199 16.31 12.08 -1.11
CA SER A 199 17.45 11.84 -0.21
C SER A 199 17.23 10.69 0.79
N TRP A 200 15.97 10.34 1.06
CA TRP A 200 15.68 9.20 1.94
C TRP A 200 15.96 7.86 1.27
N ILE A 201 15.96 7.80 -0.07
CA ILE A 201 16.20 6.55 -0.81
C ILE A 201 17.61 6.02 -0.54
N ASP A 202 18.61 6.91 -0.42
CA ASP A 202 19.98 6.54 -0.08
C ASP A 202 20.04 5.87 1.30
N GLU A 203 19.36 6.44 2.29
CA GLU A 203 19.27 5.87 3.62
C GLU A 203 18.50 4.55 3.62
N PHE A 204 17.36 4.49 2.93
CA PHE A 204 16.56 3.27 2.84
C PHE A 204 17.33 2.13 2.19
N ALA A 205 18.13 2.39 1.16
CA ALA A 205 19.01 1.40 0.53
C ALA A 205 20.02 0.80 1.56
N CYS A 206 20.55 1.63 2.47
CA CYS A 206 21.42 1.16 3.55
C CYS A 206 20.69 0.32 4.62
N HIS A 207 19.35 0.44 4.70
CA HIS A 207 18.52 -0.24 5.70
C HIS A 207 17.68 -1.39 5.13
N GLY A 208 17.98 -1.83 3.90
CA GLY A 208 17.36 -3.01 3.32
C GLY A 208 16.27 -2.75 2.28
N LEU A 209 16.15 -1.54 1.74
CA LEU A 209 15.32 -1.34 0.55
C LEU A 209 15.93 -2.09 -0.64
N ASP A 210 15.13 -2.93 -1.31
CA ASP A 210 15.58 -3.72 -2.47
C ASP A 210 15.29 -3.04 -3.81
N ALA A 211 14.19 -2.29 -3.87
CA ALA A 211 13.69 -1.73 -5.12
C ALA A 211 13.08 -0.34 -4.92
N VAL A 212 12.89 0.37 -6.02
CA VAL A 212 12.13 1.63 -6.08
C VAL A 212 11.13 1.56 -7.24
N GLU A 213 9.92 2.03 -6.98
CA GLU A 213 8.91 2.14 -8.02
C GLU A 213 9.22 3.33 -8.92
N ALA A 214 9.73 3.04 -10.13
CA ALA A 214 10.06 4.07 -11.10
C ALA A 214 8.92 4.31 -12.10
N TYR A 215 8.16 3.27 -12.42
CA TYR A 215 7.01 3.37 -13.33
C TYR A 215 5.72 3.45 -12.53
N HIS A 216 5.12 4.65 -12.50
CA HIS A 216 3.89 4.91 -11.74
C HIS A 216 3.03 5.95 -12.46
N SER A 217 1.72 5.95 -12.23
CA SER A 217 0.78 6.87 -12.88
C SER A 217 1.10 8.36 -12.61
N GLU A 218 1.58 8.68 -11.40
CA GLU A 218 1.98 10.04 -11.01
C GLU A 218 3.42 10.41 -11.43
N HIS A 219 4.10 9.53 -12.16
CA HIS A 219 5.46 9.79 -12.66
C HIS A 219 5.43 10.17 -14.13
N ASP A 220 5.78 11.42 -14.42
CA ASP A 220 6.10 11.82 -15.78
C ASP A 220 7.43 11.19 -16.25
N GLN A 221 7.79 11.40 -17.52
CA GLN A 221 9.04 10.86 -18.07
C GLN A 221 10.28 11.33 -17.30
N THR A 222 10.26 12.56 -16.76
CA THR A 222 11.37 13.12 -15.98
C THR A 222 11.49 12.41 -14.62
N ALA A 223 10.39 12.20 -13.93
CA ALA A 223 10.35 11.46 -12.67
C ALA A 223 10.79 10.02 -12.87
N THR A 224 10.25 9.32 -13.88
CA THR A 224 10.66 7.95 -14.23
C THR A 224 12.18 7.88 -14.49
N ALA A 225 12.73 8.75 -15.33
CA ALA A 225 14.17 8.77 -15.62
C ALA A 225 15.00 9.03 -14.36
N ARG A 226 14.53 9.91 -13.46
CA ARG A 226 15.17 10.21 -12.18
C ARG A 226 15.25 8.98 -11.29
N TYR A 227 14.15 8.26 -11.10
CA TYR A 227 14.12 7.07 -10.23
C TYR A 227 14.88 5.88 -10.84
N LEU A 228 14.89 5.72 -12.15
CA LEU A 228 15.76 4.76 -12.84
C LEU A 228 17.25 5.08 -12.60
N ALA A 229 17.65 6.36 -12.64
CA ALA A 229 19.02 6.77 -12.36
C ALA A 229 19.40 6.53 -10.88
N ILE A 230 18.49 6.82 -9.94
CA ILE A 230 18.70 6.54 -8.52
C ILE A 230 18.83 5.03 -8.29
N ALA A 231 17.96 4.21 -8.87
CA ALA A 231 18.01 2.76 -8.77
C ALA A 231 19.35 2.22 -9.29
N ALA A 232 19.79 2.68 -10.46
CA ALA A 232 21.07 2.26 -11.03
C ALA A 232 22.27 2.68 -10.14
N ARG A 233 22.26 3.88 -9.60
CA ARG A 233 23.32 4.40 -8.71
C ARG A 233 23.42 3.59 -7.41
N LEU A 234 22.29 3.20 -6.83
CA LEU A 234 22.21 2.49 -5.55
C LEU A 234 22.15 0.97 -5.70
N ASN A 235 22.25 0.46 -6.95
CA ASN A 235 22.10 -0.96 -7.26
C ASN A 235 20.77 -1.55 -6.73
N LEU A 236 19.69 -0.75 -6.76
CA LEU A 236 18.34 -1.18 -6.45
C LEU A 236 17.68 -1.80 -7.69
N LEU A 237 16.72 -2.67 -7.46
CA LEU A 237 15.79 -3.15 -8.47
C LEU A 237 14.75 -2.07 -8.79
N VAL A 238 13.97 -2.30 -9.84
CA VAL A 238 12.93 -1.37 -10.28
C VAL A 238 11.60 -2.10 -10.28
N THR A 239 10.57 -1.45 -9.72
CA THR A 239 9.18 -1.89 -9.79
C THR A 239 8.32 -0.87 -10.53
N GLY A 240 7.08 -1.22 -10.79
CA GLY A 240 6.10 -0.32 -11.37
C GLY A 240 4.73 -0.95 -11.48
N GLY A 241 3.73 -0.11 -11.47
CA GLY A 241 2.33 -0.46 -11.61
C GLY A 241 1.45 0.78 -11.76
N SER A 242 0.17 0.52 -11.97
CA SER A 242 -0.80 1.58 -12.23
C SER A 242 -1.24 2.34 -10.99
N ASP A 243 -1.16 1.71 -9.82
CA ASP A 243 -1.81 2.17 -8.59
C ASP A 243 -3.34 2.29 -8.79
N TYR A 244 -3.89 1.30 -9.50
CA TYR A 244 -5.30 1.26 -9.87
C TYR A 244 -6.19 1.01 -8.66
N HIS A 245 -7.16 1.93 -8.44
CA HIS A 245 -8.15 1.85 -7.36
C HIS A 245 -9.61 1.67 -7.87
N GLY A 246 -9.82 1.63 -9.19
CA GLY A 246 -11.18 1.59 -9.76
C GLY A 246 -11.93 2.90 -9.67
N ASP A 247 -11.26 4.00 -9.35
CA ASP A 247 -11.84 5.33 -9.27
C ASP A 247 -11.35 6.20 -10.43
N SER A 248 -12.20 6.35 -11.45
CA SER A 248 -11.89 7.18 -12.62
C SER A 248 -11.72 8.67 -12.33
N ALA A 249 -12.04 9.13 -11.13
CA ALA A 249 -11.85 10.52 -10.72
C ALA A 249 -10.44 10.80 -10.21
N HIS A 250 -9.68 9.75 -9.83
CA HIS A 250 -8.37 9.88 -9.20
C HIS A 250 -7.45 8.74 -9.67
N GLY A 251 -6.76 8.91 -10.79
CA GLY A 251 -5.74 7.97 -11.24
C GLY A 251 -6.10 7.14 -12.47
N PRO A 252 -5.44 5.99 -12.66
CA PRO A 252 -5.58 5.12 -13.81
C PRO A 252 -7.00 4.63 -14.02
N THR A 253 -7.43 4.52 -15.28
CA THR A 253 -8.78 4.08 -15.64
C THR A 253 -8.88 2.55 -15.76
N ALA A 254 -7.74 1.87 -15.94
CA ALA A 254 -7.66 0.42 -16.03
C ALA A 254 -6.35 -0.13 -15.44
N PRO A 255 -6.35 -1.37 -14.94
CA PRO A 255 -5.12 -2.09 -14.65
C PRO A 255 -4.26 -2.20 -15.91
N GLY A 256 -2.95 -2.00 -15.77
CA GLY A 256 -2.02 -2.02 -16.90
C GLY A 256 -1.84 -0.69 -17.64
N ASP A 257 -2.54 0.39 -17.24
CA ASP A 257 -2.31 1.74 -17.76
C ASP A 257 -0.85 2.18 -17.56
N VAL A 258 -0.22 1.67 -16.50
CA VAL A 258 1.23 1.71 -16.32
C VAL A 258 1.76 0.26 -16.26
N SER A 259 2.80 -0.03 -17.05
CA SER A 259 3.34 -1.38 -17.15
C SER A 259 4.84 -1.39 -16.87
N LEU A 260 5.26 -2.29 -15.99
CA LEU A 260 6.68 -2.56 -15.76
C LEU A 260 7.30 -3.24 -16.99
N PRO A 261 8.47 -2.81 -17.50
CA PRO A 261 9.20 -3.52 -18.55
C PRO A 261 9.56 -4.96 -18.14
N ARG A 262 9.46 -5.90 -19.08
CA ARG A 262 9.67 -7.33 -18.82
C ARG A 262 11.06 -7.64 -18.27
N ASP A 263 12.10 -6.99 -18.77
CA ASP A 263 13.48 -7.16 -18.27
C ASP A 263 13.65 -6.77 -16.81
N GLN A 264 12.90 -5.75 -16.34
CA GLN A 264 12.90 -5.36 -14.93
C GLN A 264 12.18 -6.42 -14.06
N PHE A 265 11.07 -6.96 -14.54
CA PHE A 265 10.38 -8.04 -13.85
C PHE A 265 11.25 -9.31 -13.76
N ASP A 266 11.95 -9.69 -14.83
CA ASP A 266 12.85 -10.84 -14.83
C ASP A 266 14.00 -10.66 -13.81
N ARG A 267 14.45 -9.42 -13.58
CA ARG A 267 15.44 -9.11 -12.53
C ARG A 267 14.86 -9.32 -11.12
N LEU A 268 13.60 -8.92 -10.88
CA LEU A 268 12.91 -9.17 -9.60
C LEU A 268 12.82 -10.68 -9.34
N LEU A 269 12.38 -11.48 -10.32
CA LEU A 269 12.31 -12.94 -10.22
C LEU A 269 13.68 -13.57 -9.92
N SER A 270 14.73 -13.08 -10.58
CA SER A 270 16.09 -13.59 -10.38
C SER A 270 16.62 -13.34 -8.96
N LYS A 271 16.22 -12.25 -8.32
CA LYS A 271 16.57 -11.92 -6.93
C LYS A 271 15.86 -12.89 -5.97
N THR A 272 14.56 -13.11 -6.18
CA THR A 272 13.73 -13.98 -5.33
C THR A 272 14.24 -15.41 -5.32
N MET A 273 14.57 -15.97 -6.50
CA MET A 273 15.11 -17.32 -6.61
C MET A 273 16.44 -17.51 -5.86
N LYS A 274 17.27 -16.46 -5.76
CA LYS A 274 18.51 -16.50 -4.98
C LYS A 274 18.23 -16.53 -3.48
N HIS A 275 17.24 -15.76 -3.00
CA HIS A 275 16.86 -15.75 -1.60
C HIS A 275 16.36 -17.12 -1.13
N HIS A 276 15.47 -17.77 -1.90
CA HIS A 276 14.98 -19.11 -1.58
C HIS A 276 16.09 -20.17 -1.51
N ARG A 277 17.03 -20.16 -2.45
CA ARG A 277 18.18 -21.11 -2.44
C ARG A 277 19.11 -20.93 -1.24
N VAL A 278 19.32 -19.69 -0.78
CA VAL A 278 20.14 -19.41 0.41
C VAL A 278 19.43 -19.88 1.68
N ALA A 279 18.12 -19.66 1.79
CA ALA A 279 17.31 -20.12 2.92
C ALA A 279 17.24 -21.65 3.02
N GLU A 280 17.15 -22.37 1.89
CA GLU A 280 17.18 -23.85 1.84
C GLU A 280 18.56 -24.40 2.22
N ALA A 281 19.66 -23.74 1.86
CA ALA A 281 21.02 -24.18 2.17
C ALA A 281 21.41 -23.95 3.66
N GLN A 282 20.62 -23.17 4.41
CA GLN A 282 20.86 -22.89 5.84
C GLN A 282 19.97 -23.74 6.79
N ARG A 283 19.06 -24.55 6.24
CA ARG A 283 18.24 -25.54 6.98
C ARG A 283 18.86 -26.92 6.93
#